data_3306e0d281be4b05e7c309c360777a3b
#
_entry.id   3306e0d281be4b05e7c309c360777a3b
#
_cell.length_a   1.000
_cell.length_b   1.000
_cell.length_c   1.000
_cell.angle_alpha   90.00
_cell.angle_beta   90.00
_cell.angle_gamma   90.00
#
_symmetry.space_group_name_H-M   'P 1'
#
loop_
_entity.id
_entity.type
_entity.pdbx_description
1 polymer ?
#
loop_
_entity_poly.entity_id
_entity_poly.type
_entity_poly.pdbx_seq_one_letter_code
_entity_poly.pdbx_strand_id
1 'polypeptide(L)'
;MKRPANNSIRGQLLAWLLLPLSSLWLGSTAFAYYTSVAFANDTYDRELLNAADSVAVRTSHKGGQYSIDLPPYVRAILRHDNTDSFYYQILSPERERISGDENMPPLPQHLKLAMPVFSDGVIDGTTVRVASILVPVPEAESQGETFIVQVAETLKARK
;
A
#
# COMPACT_ATOMS: atom_id res chain seq x y z
N MET A 1 -25.06 -38.24 -47.64
CA MET A 1 -26.21 -37.35 -47.31
C MET A 1 -26.03 -36.89 -45.83
N LYS A 2 -25.61 -35.64 -45.62
CA LYS A 2 -25.58 -35.02 -44.27
C LYS A 2 -26.96 -34.51 -43.94
N ARG A 3 -27.59 -35.04 -42.88
CA ARG A 3 -28.85 -34.52 -42.36
C ARG A 3 -28.62 -33.08 -41.85
N PRO A 4 -29.42 -32.10 -42.25
CA PRO A 4 -29.35 -30.77 -41.63
C PRO A 4 -29.75 -30.91 -40.17
N ALA A 5 -28.95 -30.34 -39.28
CA ALA A 5 -29.25 -30.22 -37.85
C ALA A 5 -30.56 -29.40 -37.74
N ASN A 6 -31.65 -30.05 -37.33
CA ASN A 6 -32.89 -29.39 -36.98
C ASN A 6 -32.61 -28.49 -35.76
N ASN A 7 -32.25 -27.25 -36.01
CA ASN A 7 -32.24 -26.23 -34.98
C ASN A 7 -33.69 -26.02 -34.53
N SER A 8 -34.03 -26.68 -33.44
CA SER A 8 -35.36 -26.51 -32.82
C SER A 8 -35.55 -25.01 -32.54
N ILE A 9 -36.67 -24.43 -33.00
CA ILE A 9 -37.04 -23.03 -32.74
C ILE A 9 -36.90 -22.68 -31.27
N ARG A 10 -37.19 -23.65 -30.39
CA ARG A 10 -36.97 -23.52 -28.93
C ARG A 10 -35.47 -23.32 -28.56
N GLY A 11 -34.56 -24.05 -29.20
CA GLY A 11 -33.12 -23.90 -28.98
C GLY A 11 -32.60 -22.56 -29.45
N GLN A 12 -33.12 -22.07 -30.56
CA GLN A 12 -32.75 -20.76 -31.11
C GLN A 12 -33.25 -19.61 -30.19
N LEU A 13 -34.48 -19.70 -29.71
CA LEU A 13 -35.04 -18.72 -28.76
C LEU A 13 -34.26 -18.73 -27.41
N LEU A 14 -33.94 -19.93 -26.90
CA LEU A 14 -33.12 -20.06 -25.69
C LEU A 14 -31.73 -19.48 -25.90
N ALA A 15 -31.06 -19.73 -27.01
CA ALA A 15 -29.73 -19.16 -27.28
C ALA A 15 -29.80 -17.65 -27.39
N TRP A 16 -30.79 -17.08 -28.03
CA TRP A 16 -30.97 -15.63 -28.14
C TRP A 16 -31.23 -14.95 -26.79
N LEU A 17 -31.81 -15.64 -25.82
CA LEU A 17 -32.05 -15.13 -24.46
C LEU A 17 -30.86 -15.38 -23.57
N LEU A 18 -30.26 -16.57 -23.60
CA LEU A 18 -29.19 -16.98 -22.70
C LEU A 18 -27.84 -16.31 -23.04
N LEU A 19 -27.54 -16.08 -24.33
CA LEU A 19 -26.29 -15.45 -24.75
C LEU A 19 -26.13 -14.02 -24.17
N PRO A 20 -27.09 -13.10 -24.35
CA PRO A 20 -26.94 -11.76 -23.76
C PRO A 20 -26.99 -11.79 -22.22
N LEU A 21 -27.80 -12.67 -21.63
CA LEU A 21 -27.89 -12.80 -20.17
C LEU A 21 -26.57 -13.30 -19.58
N SER A 22 -25.96 -14.33 -20.17
CA SER A 22 -24.67 -14.85 -19.71
C SER A 22 -23.53 -13.86 -19.95
N SER A 23 -23.54 -13.13 -21.07
CA SER A 23 -22.53 -12.08 -21.31
C SER A 23 -22.64 -10.93 -20.29
N LEU A 24 -23.85 -10.52 -19.95
CA LEU A 24 -24.09 -9.51 -18.93
C LEU A 24 -23.61 -9.99 -17.55
N TRP A 25 -23.92 -11.22 -17.19
CA TRP A 25 -23.51 -11.82 -15.92
C TRP A 25 -21.99 -11.95 -15.80
N LEU A 26 -21.31 -12.44 -16.84
CA LEU A 26 -19.86 -12.53 -16.90
C LEU A 26 -19.21 -11.15 -16.82
N GLY A 27 -19.74 -10.18 -17.56
CA GLY A 27 -19.24 -8.79 -17.53
C GLY A 27 -19.40 -8.15 -16.15
N SER A 28 -20.55 -8.35 -15.51
CA SER A 28 -20.80 -7.85 -14.15
C SER A 28 -19.86 -8.48 -13.12
N THR A 29 -19.64 -9.80 -13.23
CA THR A 29 -18.73 -10.51 -12.31
C THR A 29 -17.28 -10.05 -12.49
N ALA A 30 -16.84 -9.91 -13.74
CA ALA A 30 -15.49 -9.40 -14.03
C ALA A 30 -15.32 -7.96 -13.50
N PHE A 31 -16.28 -7.09 -13.72
CA PHE A 31 -16.27 -5.71 -13.22
C PHE A 31 -16.22 -5.67 -11.69
N ALA A 32 -17.06 -6.46 -11.01
CA ALA A 32 -17.07 -6.55 -9.56
C ALA A 32 -15.71 -7.05 -9.01
N TYR A 33 -15.10 -8.02 -9.67
CA TYR A 33 -13.77 -8.51 -9.27
C TYR A 33 -12.70 -7.43 -9.39
N TYR A 34 -12.62 -6.73 -10.53
CA TYR A 34 -11.62 -5.67 -10.73
C TYR A 34 -11.80 -4.51 -9.76
N THR A 35 -13.04 -4.09 -9.51
CA THR A 35 -13.32 -3.00 -8.56
C THR A 35 -13.00 -3.41 -7.12
N SER A 36 -13.29 -4.65 -6.72
CA SER A 36 -12.96 -5.14 -5.38
C SER A 36 -11.45 -5.16 -5.10
N VAL A 37 -10.66 -5.63 -6.07
CA VAL A 37 -9.19 -5.65 -5.94
C VAL A 37 -8.61 -4.24 -5.86
N ALA A 38 -9.10 -3.32 -6.70
CA ALA A 38 -8.67 -1.92 -6.66
C ALA A 38 -9.00 -1.26 -5.32
N PHE A 39 -10.21 -1.48 -4.80
CA PHE A 39 -10.67 -0.91 -3.54
C PHE A 39 -9.90 -1.44 -2.32
N ALA A 40 -9.57 -2.73 -2.33
CA ALA A 40 -8.77 -3.33 -1.27
C ALA A 40 -7.38 -2.69 -1.19
N ASN A 41 -6.70 -2.50 -2.32
CA ASN A 41 -5.38 -1.89 -2.35
C ASN A 41 -5.39 -0.45 -1.82
N ASP A 42 -6.39 0.36 -2.19
CA ASP A 42 -6.52 1.74 -1.71
C ASP A 42 -6.70 1.83 -0.19
N THR A 43 -7.43 0.89 0.40
CA THR A 43 -7.66 0.86 1.85
C THR A 43 -6.35 0.59 2.61
N TYR A 44 -5.59 -0.40 2.18
CA TYR A 44 -4.30 -0.73 2.79
C TYR A 44 -3.26 0.37 2.60
N ASP A 45 -3.20 0.99 1.42
CA ASP A 45 -2.29 2.12 1.17
C ASP A 45 -2.63 3.32 2.09
N ARG A 46 -3.90 3.55 2.43
CA ARG A 46 -4.32 4.57 3.40
C ARG A 46 -3.92 4.22 4.84
N GLU A 47 -4.03 2.96 5.25
CA GLU A 47 -3.59 2.53 6.57
C GLU A 47 -2.08 2.69 6.72
N LEU A 48 -1.33 2.32 5.69
CA LEU A 48 0.12 2.49 5.65
C LEU A 48 0.53 3.97 5.70
N LEU A 49 -0.23 4.85 5.02
CA LEU A 49 -0.02 6.30 5.08
C LEU A 49 -0.31 6.85 6.48
N ASN A 50 -1.40 6.45 7.12
CA ASN A 50 -1.73 6.86 8.48
C ASN A 50 -0.64 6.45 9.48
N ALA A 51 -0.04 5.28 9.28
CA ALA A 51 1.09 4.83 10.06
C ALA A 51 2.33 5.71 9.81
N ALA A 52 2.63 6.07 8.56
CA ALA A 52 3.71 6.97 8.20
C ALA A 52 3.54 8.36 8.84
N ASP A 53 2.33 8.93 8.76
CA ASP A 53 1.99 10.21 9.39
C ASP A 53 2.13 10.15 10.90
N SER A 54 1.74 9.03 11.52
CA SER A 54 1.89 8.83 12.97
C SER A 54 3.36 8.82 13.42
N VAL A 55 4.24 8.28 12.59
CA VAL A 55 5.70 8.31 12.81
C VAL A 55 6.24 9.73 12.56
N ALA A 56 5.78 10.40 11.50
CA ALA A 56 6.21 11.74 11.12
C ALA A 56 5.93 12.78 12.22
N VAL A 57 4.71 12.83 12.74
CA VAL A 57 4.30 13.78 13.78
C VAL A 57 5.12 13.66 15.08
N ARG A 58 5.71 12.49 15.32
CA ARG A 58 6.52 12.21 16.52
C ARG A 58 8.02 12.42 16.32
N THR A 59 8.41 12.81 15.12
CA THR A 59 9.79 13.16 14.81
C THR A 59 9.98 14.66 15.02
N SER A 60 10.90 15.04 15.90
CA SER A 60 11.27 16.44 16.13
C SER A 60 12.75 16.63 15.86
N HIS A 61 13.09 17.83 15.39
CA HIS A 61 14.49 18.25 15.18
C HIS A 61 14.79 19.42 16.11
N LYS A 62 15.65 19.21 17.09
CA LYS A 62 16.07 20.25 18.05
C LYS A 62 17.59 20.27 18.14
N GLY A 63 18.18 21.48 17.98
CA GLY A 63 19.61 21.68 18.14
C GLY A 63 20.48 20.83 17.22
N GLY A 64 20.09 20.57 15.97
CA GLY A 64 20.87 19.77 15.02
C GLY A 64 20.74 18.25 15.23
N GLN A 65 19.89 17.80 16.14
CA GLN A 65 19.64 16.37 16.37
C GLN A 65 18.18 16.01 16.13
N TYR A 66 17.95 14.95 15.36
CA TYR A 66 16.64 14.34 15.21
C TYR A 66 16.32 13.52 16.46
N SER A 67 15.22 13.85 17.10
CA SER A 67 14.68 13.10 18.25
C SER A 67 13.35 12.46 17.86
N ILE A 68 13.22 11.18 18.15
CA ILE A 68 12.01 10.40 17.85
C ILE A 68 11.47 9.89 19.17
N ASP A 69 10.37 10.46 19.59
CA ASP A 69 9.63 9.99 20.77
C ASP A 69 8.53 9.01 20.37
N LEU A 70 8.93 7.77 20.07
CA LEU A 70 7.98 6.67 19.88
C LEU A 70 7.69 6.02 21.24
N PRO A 71 6.50 6.23 21.82
CA PRO A 71 6.11 5.58 23.06
C PRO A 71 6.25 4.06 22.96
N PRO A 72 6.58 3.36 24.03
CA PRO A 72 6.76 1.90 24.03
C PRO A 72 5.55 1.13 23.48
N TYR A 73 4.34 1.65 23.70
CA TYR A 73 3.11 1.03 23.21
C TYR A 73 2.99 1.13 21.67
N VAL A 74 3.46 2.20 21.04
CA VAL A 74 3.48 2.34 19.58
C VAL A 74 4.45 1.33 18.97
N ARG A 75 5.63 1.18 19.57
CA ARG A 75 6.58 0.12 19.19
C ARG A 75 5.99 -1.28 19.38
N ALA A 76 5.18 -1.47 20.43
CA ALA A 76 4.52 -2.75 20.70
C ALA A 76 3.39 -3.02 19.66
N ILE A 77 2.60 -2.02 19.30
CA ILE A 77 1.56 -2.13 18.24
C ILE A 77 2.20 -2.44 16.89
N LEU A 78 3.26 -1.73 16.54
CA LEU A 78 4.00 -1.95 15.30
C LEU A 78 4.66 -3.34 15.21
N ARG A 79 4.91 -4.01 16.37
CA ARG A 79 5.51 -5.35 16.44
C ARG A 79 4.52 -6.47 16.74
N HIS A 80 3.26 -6.18 17.07
CA HIS A 80 2.40 -7.15 17.76
C HIS A 80 1.13 -7.55 17.00
N ASP A 81 1.03 -7.24 15.72
CA ASP A 81 0.00 -7.91 14.93
C ASP A 81 0.53 -9.29 14.51
N ASN A 82 -0.07 -10.36 15.06
CA ASN A 82 0.35 -11.74 14.80
C ASN A 82 0.18 -12.17 13.33
N THR A 83 -0.45 -11.33 12.51
CA THR A 83 -0.76 -11.63 11.11
C THR A 83 0.21 -10.93 10.16
N ASP A 84 0.51 -9.64 10.39
CA ASP A 84 1.43 -8.85 9.56
C ASP A 84 2.53 -8.21 10.39
N SER A 85 3.74 -8.16 9.82
CA SER A 85 4.89 -7.46 10.42
C SER A 85 4.99 -6.08 9.82
N PHE A 86 5.15 -5.08 10.69
CA PHE A 86 5.31 -3.69 10.33
C PHE A 86 6.77 -3.25 10.55
N TYR A 87 7.31 -2.52 9.57
CA TYR A 87 8.67 -2.00 9.59
C TYR A 87 8.63 -0.50 9.34
N TYR A 88 9.56 0.24 9.92
CA TYR A 88 9.69 1.66 9.67
C TYR A 88 11.15 2.12 9.62
N GLN A 89 11.39 3.17 8.87
CA GLN A 89 12.69 3.83 8.77
C GLN A 89 12.49 5.33 8.62
N ILE A 90 13.35 6.08 9.31
CA ILE A 90 13.41 7.54 9.18
C ILE A 90 14.80 7.90 8.70
N LEU A 91 14.85 8.73 7.67
CA LEU A 91 16.09 9.14 7.01
C LEU A 91 16.17 10.66 6.94
N SER A 92 17.39 11.17 6.98
CA SER A 92 17.70 12.58 6.69
C SER A 92 17.42 12.90 5.22
N PRO A 93 17.43 14.17 4.80
CA PRO A 93 17.35 14.57 3.39
C PRO A 93 18.44 13.94 2.53
N GLU A 94 19.62 13.72 3.12
CA GLU A 94 20.79 13.09 2.48
C GLU A 94 20.67 11.58 2.40
N ARG A 95 19.54 11.01 2.85
CA ARG A 95 19.22 9.58 2.89
C ARG A 95 20.03 8.79 3.91
N GLU A 96 20.56 9.45 4.93
CA GLU A 96 21.20 8.79 6.06
C GLU A 96 20.15 8.33 7.07
N ARG A 97 20.31 7.13 7.58
CA ARG A 97 19.36 6.56 8.54
C ARG A 97 19.49 7.21 9.91
N ILE A 98 18.41 7.84 10.35
CA ILE A 98 18.26 8.43 11.67
C ILE A 98 17.78 7.38 12.68
N SER A 99 16.79 6.58 12.30
CA SER A 99 16.19 5.56 13.17
C SER A 99 15.41 4.52 12.37
N GLY A 100 15.12 3.39 13.01
CA GLY A 100 14.27 2.34 12.44
C GLY A 100 15.04 1.12 11.95
N ASP A 101 14.38 0.33 11.12
CA ASP A 101 14.88 -0.95 10.63
C ASP A 101 15.93 -0.77 9.52
N GLU A 102 16.93 -1.67 9.49
CA GLU A 102 18.05 -1.59 8.53
C GLU A 102 17.71 -2.19 7.16
N ASN A 103 16.87 -3.21 7.16
CA ASN A 103 16.61 -4.02 5.97
C ASN A 103 15.44 -3.48 5.11
N MET A 104 15.22 -2.16 5.14
CA MET A 104 14.15 -1.56 4.35
C MET A 104 14.47 -1.57 2.86
N PRO A 105 13.45 -1.74 1.99
CA PRO A 105 13.61 -1.64 0.55
C PRO A 105 14.15 -0.27 0.12
N PRO A 106 14.83 -0.20 -1.04
CA PRO A 106 15.43 1.05 -1.51
C PRO A 106 14.38 2.13 -1.72
N LEU A 107 14.76 3.37 -1.41
CA LEU A 107 13.91 4.54 -1.59
C LEU A 107 13.62 4.81 -3.06
N PRO A 108 12.40 5.27 -3.39
CA PRO A 108 12.08 5.81 -4.71
C PRO A 108 13.03 6.95 -5.11
N GLN A 109 13.37 7.02 -6.40
CA GLN A 109 14.30 8.05 -6.90
C GLN A 109 13.74 9.47 -6.75
N HIS A 110 12.44 9.63 -6.88
CA HIS A 110 11.77 10.93 -6.84
C HIS A 110 10.69 10.94 -5.76
N LEU A 111 11.01 11.58 -4.64
CA LEU A 111 10.04 11.91 -3.60
C LEU A 111 9.65 13.38 -3.73
N LYS A 112 8.37 13.68 -3.62
CA LYS A 112 7.83 15.04 -3.56
C LYS A 112 7.32 15.32 -2.16
N LEU A 113 7.46 16.58 -1.73
CA LEU A 113 7.02 17.01 -0.41
C LEU A 113 5.53 16.68 -0.21
N ALA A 114 5.22 16.04 0.91
CA ALA A 114 3.87 15.65 1.32
C ALA A 114 3.11 14.75 0.30
N MET A 115 3.81 14.14 -0.66
CA MET A 115 3.23 13.18 -1.60
C MET A 115 3.78 11.78 -1.32
N PRO A 116 2.96 10.85 -0.84
CA PRO A 116 3.39 9.48 -0.61
C PRO A 116 3.67 8.75 -1.93
N VAL A 117 4.69 7.93 -1.95
CA VAL A 117 5.00 7.01 -3.04
C VAL A 117 4.91 5.60 -2.50
N PHE A 118 4.05 4.81 -3.11
CA PHE A 118 3.87 3.40 -2.75
C PHE A 118 4.67 2.51 -3.70
N SER A 119 5.31 1.50 -3.14
CA SER A 119 6.07 0.50 -3.90
C SER A 119 6.00 -0.86 -3.22
N ASP A 120 6.28 -1.91 -3.97
CA ASP A 120 6.42 -3.24 -3.41
C ASP A 120 7.91 -3.55 -3.23
N GLY A 121 8.23 -4.27 -2.16
CA GLY A 121 9.60 -4.65 -1.83
C GLY A 121 9.66 -6.02 -1.18
N VAL A 122 10.84 -6.39 -0.72
CA VAL A 122 11.08 -7.65 -0.01
C VAL A 122 11.92 -7.38 1.23
N ILE A 123 11.46 -7.84 2.39
CA ILE A 123 12.20 -7.84 3.67
C ILE A 123 12.28 -9.28 4.15
N ASP A 124 13.49 -9.79 4.38
CA ASP A 124 13.74 -11.14 4.87
C ASP A 124 12.98 -12.24 4.07
N GLY A 125 12.94 -12.09 2.73
CA GLY A 125 12.26 -13.02 1.84
C GLY A 125 10.74 -12.91 1.80
N THR A 126 10.15 -11.97 2.54
CA THR A 126 8.71 -11.72 2.57
C THR A 126 8.38 -10.47 1.75
N THR A 127 7.38 -10.56 0.88
CA THR A 127 6.90 -9.40 0.12
C THR A 127 6.21 -8.40 1.05
N VAL A 128 6.57 -7.14 0.91
CA VAL A 128 6.04 -6.02 1.68
C VAL A 128 5.51 -4.93 0.77
N ARG A 129 4.47 -4.24 1.22
CA ARG A 129 4.05 -2.96 0.65
C ARG A 129 4.73 -1.84 1.42
N VAL A 130 5.28 -0.87 0.71
CA VAL A 130 6.09 0.22 1.24
C VAL A 130 5.46 1.55 0.89
N ALA A 131 5.30 2.42 1.87
CA ALA A 131 4.98 3.83 1.66
C ALA A 131 6.20 4.67 2.05
N SER A 132 6.60 5.58 1.16
CA SER A 132 7.70 6.53 1.37
C SER A 132 7.18 7.94 1.20
N ILE A 133 7.38 8.79 2.18
CA ILE A 133 6.92 10.18 2.17
C ILE A 133 8.03 11.12 2.62
N LEU A 134 8.16 12.26 1.93
CA LEU A 134 9.01 13.37 2.33
C LEU A 134 8.16 14.36 3.14
N VAL A 135 8.54 14.60 4.40
CA VAL A 135 7.76 15.39 5.36
C VAL A 135 8.56 16.59 5.83
N PRO A 136 7.95 17.77 6.00
CA PRO A 136 8.64 18.90 6.62
C PRO A 136 8.83 18.61 8.11
N VAL A 137 9.94 19.07 8.67
CA VAL A 137 10.20 18.97 10.11
C VAL A 137 9.27 19.93 10.84
N PRO A 138 8.41 19.45 11.77
CA PRO A 138 7.64 20.33 12.63
C PRO A 138 8.59 21.14 13.52
N GLU A 139 8.35 22.42 13.67
CA GLU A 139 9.11 23.31 14.57
C GLU A 139 10.62 23.43 14.23
N ALA A 140 11.03 23.24 12.99
CA ALA A 140 12.40 23.48 12.59
C ALA A 140 12.77 24.96 12.79
N GLU A 141 13.91 25.22 13.44
CA GLU A 141 14.49 26.57 13.53
C GLU A 141 14.85 27.14 12.16
N SER A 142 15.08 26.25 11.18
CA SER A 142 15.33 26.56 9.77
C SER A 142 14.10 26.21 8.92
N GLN A 143 13.56 27.20 8.21
CA GLN A 143 12.45 26.97 7.25
C GLN A 143 12.93 26.08 6.09
N GLY A 144 12.25 24.96 5.90
CA GLY A 144 12.47 24.08 4.75
C GLY A 144 13.21 22.77 5.04
N GLU A 145 13.57 22.50 6.30
CA GLU A 145 14.10 21.18 6.65
C GLU A 145 13.05 20.09 6.47
N THR A 146 13.47 18.99 5.90
CA THR A 146 12.63 17.83 5.62
C THR A 146 13.28 16.56 6.11
N PHE A 147 12.52 15.51 6.26
CA PHE A 147 13.00 14.16 6.50
C PHE A 147 12.15 13.17 5.73
N ILE A 148 12.65 11.96 5.55
CA ILE A 148 11.94 10.91 4.82
C ILE A 148 11.45 9.89 5.83
N VAL A 149 10.15 9.60 5.79
CA VAL A 149 9.55 8.49 6.51
C VAL A 149 9.25 7.39 5.51
N GLN A 150 9.71 6.19 5.83
CA GLN A 150 9.41 4.99 5.08
C GLN A 150 8.80 3.97 6.02
N VAL A 151 7.65 3.43 5.64
CA VAL A 151 6.96 2.38 6.40
C VAL A 151 6.66 1.22 5.47
N ALA A 152 6.70 0.01 5.99
CA ALA A 152 6.41 -1.20 5.22
C ALA A 152 5.60 -2.19 6.06
N GLU A 153 4.72 -2.91 5.38
CA GLU A 153 3.87 -3.94 5.97
C GLU A 153 3.89 -5.21 5.11
N THR A 154 3.92 -6.36 5.75
CA THR A 154 3.88 -7.64 5.02
C THR A 154 2.50 -7.87 4.41
N LEU A 155 2.47 -8.51 3.24
CA LEU A 155 1.22 -8.80 2.51
C LEU A 155 0.59 -10.14 2.90
N LYS A 156 0.81 -10.63 4.13
CA LYS A 156 0.30 -11.95 4.56
C LYS A 156 -1.21 -11.98 4.72
N ALA A 157 -1.81 -10.90 5.21
CA ALA A 157 -3.26 -10.78 5.37
C ALA A 157 -4.02 -10.61 4.04
N ARG A 158 -3.31 -10.36 2.94
CA ARG A 158 -3.92 -10.13 1.61
C ARG A 158 -4.08 -11.41 0.77
N LYS A 159 -3.73 -12.59 1.33
CA LYS A 159 -3.84 -13.88 0.63
C LYS A 159 -5.05 -14.67 1.05
#